data_1444bcdc890f989799bd9abc1602692e
#
_entry.id   1444bcdc890f989799bd9abc1602692e
#
_cell.length_a   1.000
_cell.length_b   1.000
_cell.length_c   1.000
_cell.angle_alpha   90.00
_cell.angle_beta   90.00
_cell.angle_gamma   90.00
#
_symmetry.space_group_name_H-M   'P 1'
#
loop_
_entity.id
_entity.type
_entity.pdbx_description
1 polymer ?
#
loop_
_entity_poly.entity_id
_entity_poly.type
_entity_poly.pdbx_seq_one_letter_code
_entity_poly.pdbx_strand_id
1 'polypeptide(L)'
;MSDTKTSGLYRSIHAQPQAVRELLRDWDGPSQAAEQLAQTGRIFLAGIGTSFHAATVGEYLLRFAGVDAWAVRSFEFALYPRPLREDDGVIVVSHRGSKLHGNLALQRAIASGVRTVGITGRGSKMQGEHIIIQTVDQEVSSTHSISYVGAMTRLAQVAARLAALSGRTKEAKALEQGLAQLPAVMEAMLAREDEVRQVANDAVAHGRRLYYIGAGPNSVTGPEGALKAKEAAYVTAEGFELEQAIHGPQVAFEAEDLVIPVCVRGAAQSRMADLLLASSEIGSHTWLIGEAPSEETAALFDGNRWKLFSINYSTDLPEELTPLLTVLPLQLLADFLATARGTNADSFRTDQAAYKNAGLRFRI
;
A
#
# COMPACT_ATOMS: atom_id res chain seq x y z
N MET A 1 -33.18 11.99 7.45
CA MET A 1 -31.98 11.16 7.27
C MET A 1 -31.67 11.22 5.78
N SER A 2 -30.65 11.99 5.38
CA SER A 2 -30.25 12.06 3.99
C SER A 2 -29.67 10.70 3.61
N ASP A 3 -30.13 10.18 2.50
CA ASP A 3 -29.57 8.98 1.86
C ASP A 3 -28.12 9.28 1.48
N THR A 4 -27.19 9.02 2.41
CA THR A 4 -25.76 9.25 2.23
C THR A 4 -25.27 8.17 1.27
N LYS A 5 -25.29 8.51 -0.01
CA LYS A 5 -24.78 7.67 -1.09
C LYS A 5 -23.34 7.27 -0.74
N THR A 6 -23.11 6.00 -0.48
CA THR A 6 -21.77 5.46 -0.19
C THR A 6 -20.79 5.82 -1.31
N SER A 7 -19.58 6.25 -0.97
CA SER A 7 -18.55 6.65 -1.94
C SER A 7 -18.11 5.47 -2.82
N GLY A 8 -17.51 5.77 -3.97
CA GLY A 8 -16.84 4.76 -4.80
C GLY A 8 -15.67 4.13 -4.06
N LEU A 9 -14.94 4.94 -3.25
CA LEU A 9 -13.84 4.47 -2.40
C LEU A 9 -14.33 3.42 -1.39
N TYR A 10 -15.41 3.71 -0.66
CA TYR A 10 -15.99 2.77 0.31
C TYR A 10 -16.35 1.43 -0.36
N ARG A 11 -17.04 1.48 -1.50
CA ARG A 11 -17.40 0.25 -2.23
C ARG A 11 -16.18 -0.54 -2.70
N SER A 12 -15.14 0.16 -3.18
CA SER A 12 -13.88 -0.46 -3.60
C SER A 12 -13.15 -1.14 -2.43
N ILE A 13 -13.15 -0.53 -1.24
CA ILE A 13 -12.55 -1.12 -0.04
C ILE A 13 -13.28 -2.41 0.34
N HIS A 14 -14.61 -2.40 0.38
CA HIS A 14 -15.41 -3.58 0.74
C HIS A 14 -15.38 -4.69 -0.31
N ALA A 15 -15.02 -4.39 -1.55
CA ALA A 15 -14.84 -5.39 -2.60
C ALA A 15 -13.48 -6.11 -2.56
N GLN A 16 -12.52 -5.65 -1.74
CA GLN A 16 -11.16 -6.20 -1.72
C GLN A 16 -11.09 -7.69 -1.37
N PRO A 17 -11.79 -8.20 -0.35
CA PRO A 17 -11.72 -9.63 -0.01
C PRO A 17 -12.13 -10.52 -1.20
N GLN A 18 -13.21 -10.16 -1.87
CA GLN A 18 -13.69 -10.90 -3.04
C GLN A 18 -12.73 -10.79 -4.22
N ALA A 19 -12.19 -9.59 -4.47
CA ALA A 19 -11.22 -9.38 -5.54
C ALA A 19 -9.94 -10.21 -5.33
N VAL A 20 -9.44 -10.28 -4.10
CA VAL A 20 -8.28 -11.13 -3.78
C VAL A 20 -8.62 -12.61 -4.03
N ARG A 21 -9.80 -13.12 -3.61
CA ARG A 21 -10.24 -14.49 -3.93
C ARG A 21 -10.25 -14.77 -5.43
N GLU A 22 -10.73 -13.83 -6.22
CA GLU A 22 -10.79 -13.97 -7.68
C GLU A 22 -9.39 -14.00 -8.30
N LEU A 23 -8.51 -13.12 -7.87
CA LEU A 23 -7.12 -13.09 -8.33
C LEU A 23 -6.37 -14.38 -7.98
N LEU A 24 -6.64 -14.96 -6.80
CA LEU A 24 -6.01 -16.22 -6.36
C LEU A 24 -6.49 -17.46 -7.12
N ARG A 25 -7.55 -17.38 -7.92
CA ARG A 25 -8.00 -18.47 -8.81
C ARG A 25 -7.21 -18.53 -10.11
N ASP A 26 -6.55 -17.44 -10.48
CA ASP A 26 -5.79 -17.30 -11.72
C ASP A 26 -4.30 -17.07 -11.40
N TRP A 27 -3.49 -18.04 -11.77
CA TRP A 27 -2.04 -18.03 -11.62
C TRP A 27 -1.29 -18.02 -12.95
N ASP A 28 -2.00 -18.07 -14.09
CA ASP A 28 -1.36 -18.21 -15.40
C ASP A 28 -0.47 -17.03 -15.76
N GLY A 29 -1.01 -15.82 -15.68
CA GLY A 29 -0.23 -14.60 -15.93
C GLY A 29 0.98 -14.43 -14.98
N PRO A 30 0.80 -14.56 -13.63
CA PRO A 30 1.91 -14.56 -12.69
C PRO A 30 2.95 -15.65 -12.94
N SER A 31 2.54 -16.86 -13.36
CA SER A 31 3.47 -17.96 -13.67
C SER A 31 4.30 -17.65 -14.92
N GLN A 32 3.68 -17.19 -16.00
CA GLN A 32 4.40 -16.78 -17.23
C GLN A 32 5.39 -15.65 -16.95
N ALA A 33 5.01 -14.65 -16.13
CA ALA A 33 5.89 -13.58 -15.74
C ALA A 33 7.08 -14.08 -14.91
N ALA A 34 6.84 -15.00 -13.98
CA ALA A 34 7.90 -15.59 -13.17
C ALA A 34 8.87 -16.41 -14.04
N GLU A 35 8.38 -17.21 -14.98
CA GLU A 35 9.22 -17.96 -15.93
C GLU A 35 10.10 -17.02 -16.77
N GLN A 36 9.54 -15.91 -17.27
CA GLN A 36 10.30 -14.91 -18.00
C GLN A 36 11.36 -14.25 -17.12
N LEU A 37 11.06 -13.97 -15.86
CA LEU A 37 11.94 -13.26 -14.92
C LEU A 37 12.94 -14.18 -14.19
N ALA A 38 12.75 -15.49 -14.22
CA ALA A 38 13.56 -16.46 -13.44
C ALA A 38 15.06 -16.45 -13.78
N GLN A 39 15.42 -15.95 -14.96
CA GLN A 39 16.81 -15.87 -15.41
C GLN A 39 17.39 -14.44 -15.34
N THR A 40 16.75 -13.54 -14.59
CA THR A 40 17.27 -12.19 -14.38
C THR A 40 18.26 -12.15 -13.21
N GLY A 41 19.28 -11.33 -13.32
CA GLY A 41 20.22 -11.07 -12.22
C GLY A 41 19.61 -10.15 -11.16
N ARG A 42 18.84 -9.15 -11.60
CA ARG A 42 18.10 -8.23 -10.71
C ARG A 42 16.82 -7.73 -11.39
N ILE A 43 15.84 -7.33 -10.58
CA ILE A 43 14.54 -6.85 -11.07
C ILE A 43 14.26 -5.44 -10.53
N PHE A 44 13.94 -4.50 -11.44
CA PHE A 44 13.44 -3.18 -11.09
C PHE A 44 11.91 -3.14 -11.15
N LEU A 45 11.27 -2.63 -10.09
CA LEU A 45 9.82 -2.44 -10.04
C LEU A 45 9.51 -0.95 -10.14
N ALA A 46 8.91 -0.51 -11.23
CA ALA A 46 8.63 0.90 -11.50
C ALA A 46 7.17 1.25 -11.26
N GLY A 47 6.89 2.37 -10.57
CA GLY A 47 5.54 2.85 -10.29
C GLY A 47 5.48 4.34 -9.98
N ILE A 48 4.26 4.92 -9.88
CA ILE A 48 3.99 6.31 -9.50
C ILE A 48 2.92 6.33 -8.40
N GLY A 49 3.13 7.10 -7.33
CA GLY A 49 2.17 7.20 -6.21
C GLY A 49 1.84 5.83 -5.64
N THR A 50 0.57 5.50 -5.51
CA THR A 50 0.08 4.19 -5.05
C THR A 50 0.73 3.01 -5.81
N SER A 51 0.98 3.14 -7.11
CA SER A 51 1.69 2.09 -7.88
C SER A 51 3.17 1.97 -7.48
N PHE A 52 3.81 3.06 -7.06
CA PHE A 52 5.17 3.01 -6.52
C PHE A 52 5.17 2.34 -5.13
N HIS A 53 4.16 2.62 -4.30
CA HIS A 53 4.03 1.94 -3.01
C HIS A 53 3.80 0.43 -3.21
N ALA A 54 2.98 0.02 -4.18
CA ALA A 54 2.84 -1.40 -4.55
C ALA A 54 4.17 -2.01 -5.04
N ALA A 55 4.93 -1.27 -5.84
CA ALA A 55 6.24 -1.70 -6.32
C ALA A 55 7.23 -1.89 -5.15
N THR A 56 7.17 -1.03 -4.11
CA THR A 56 8.02 -1.17 -2.92
C THR A 56 7.63 -2.40 -2.08
N VAL A 57 6.34 -2.68 -1.90
CA VAL A 57 5.92 -3.96 -1.29
C VAL A 57 6.39 -5.14 -2.15
N GLY A 58 6.29 -5.02 -3.47
CA GLY A 58 6.81 -6.00 -4.42
C GLY A 58 8.32 -6.25 -4.30
N GLU A 59 9.10 -5.22 -3.98
CA GLU A 59 10.53 -5.37 -3.69
C GLU A 59 10.75 -6.32 -2.49
N TYR A 60 10.04 -6.11 -1.38
CA TYR A 60 10.14 -7.00 -0.21
C TYR A 60 9.69 -8.43 -0.54
N LEU A 61 8.58 -8.59 -1.26
CA LEU A 61 8.07 -9.90 -1.68
C LEU A 61 9.07 -10.66 -2.56
N LEU A 62 9.68 -9.98 -3.53
CA LEU A 62 10.68 -10.58 -4.41
C LEU A 62 11.99 -10.88 -3.67
N ARG A 63 12.41 -10.03 -2.75
CA ARG A 63 13.57 -10.28 -1.89
C ARG A 63 13.35 -11.46 -0.97
N PHE A 64 12.16 -11.63 -0.40
CA PHE A 64 11.78 -12.83 0.34
C PHE A 64 11.85 -14.09 -0.55
N ALA A 65 11.48 -14.00 -1.82
CA ALA A 65 11.65 -15.05 -2.81
C ALA A 65 13.12 -15.27 -3.24
N GLY A 66 14.07 -14.49 -2.72
CA GLY A 66 15.51 -14.61 -3.01
C GLY A 66 15.98 -13.88 -4.26
N VAL A 67 15.19 -12.92 -4.74
CA VAL A 67 15.50 -12.12 -5.94
C VAL A 67 16.14 -10.80 -5.51
N ASP A 68 17.18 -10.35 -6.23
CA ASP A 68 17.73 -8.99 -6.11
C ASP A 68 16.74 -8.01 -6.76
N ALA A 69 15.89 -7.38 -5.96
CA ALA A 69 14.80 -6.53 -6.43
C ALA A 69 14.89 -5.11 -5.85
N TRP A 70 14.48 -4.11 -6.66
CA TRP A 70 14.58 -2.69 -6.36
C TRP A 70 13.35 -1.92 -6.85
N ALA A 71 12.64 -1.28 -5.95
CA ALA A 71 11.57 -0.35 -6.32
C ALA A 71 12.15 0.99 -6.78
N VAL A 72 11.61 1.52 -7.86
CA VAL A 72 12.03 2.79 -8.46
C VAL A 72 10.83 3.63 -8.87
N ARG A 73 10.91 4.95 -8.69
CA ARG A 73 9.87 5.83 -9.20
C ARG A 73 9.95 5.88 -10.73
N SER A 74 8.82 5.71 -11.42
CA SER A 74 8.80 5.69 -12.88
C SER A 74 9.35 6.96 -13.50
N PHE A 75 9.17 8.13 -12.87
CA PHE A 75 9.75 9.40 -13.33
C PHE A 75 11.29 9.35 -13.32
N GLU A 76 11.87 8.93 -12.20
CA GLU A 76 13.32 8.77 -12.05
C GLU A 76 13.87 7.71 -13.01
N PHE A 77 13.18 6.57 -13.11
CA PHE A 77 13.57 5.49 -14.00
C PHE A 77 13.55 5.91 -15.48
N ALA A 78 12.59 6.74 -15.89
CA ALA A 78 12.45 7.20 -17.26
C ALA A 78 13.43 8.31 -17.63
N LEU A 79 13.63 9.31 -16.77
CA LEU A 79 14.33 10.55 -17.11
C LEU A 79 15.75 10.66 -16.52
N TYR A 80 16.02 9.97 -15.41
CA TYR A 80 17.33 9.94 -14.75
C TYR A 80 17.85 8.50 -14.68
N PRO A 81 18.15 7.90 -15.83
CA PRO A 81 18.32 6.47 -15.96
C PRO A 81 19.59 5.95 -15.31
N ARG A 82 19.44 4.88 -14.53
CA ARG A 82 20.57 3.98 -14.27
C ARG A 82 20.80 3.08 -15.49
N PRO A 83 22.05 2.73 -15.82
CA PRO A 83 22.32 1.74 -16.86
C PRO A 83 21.64 0.41 -16.54
N LEU A 84 20.91 -0.14 -17.50
CA LEU A 84 20.39 -1.51 -17.43
C LEU A 84 21.42 -2.49 -17.99
N ARG A 85 21.46 -3.68 -17.41
CA ARG A 85 22.26 -4.81 -17.89
C ARG A 85 21.36 -5.71 -18.74
N GLU A 86 21.96 -6.52 -19.58
CA GLU A 86 21.22 -7.45 -20.44
C GLU A 86 20.40 -8.49 -19.63
N ASP A 87 20.88 -8.84 -18.42
CA ASP A 87 20.25 -9.77 -17.52
C ASP A 87 19.29 -9.09 -16.52
N ASP A 88 19.00 -7.80 -16.63
CA ASP A 88 18.00 -7.13 -15.80
C ASP A 88 16.58 -7.52 -16.21
N GLY A 89 15.67 -7.45 -15.24
CA GLY A 89 14.22 -7.50 -15.44
C GLY A 89 13.57 -6.19 -15.00
N VAL A 90 12.43 -5.85 -15.58
CA VAL A 90 11.63 -4.68 -15.20
C VAL A 90 10.18 -5.06 -15.07
N ILE A 91 9.57 -4.72 -13.92
CA ILE A 91 8.13 -4.80 -13.71
C ILE A 91 7.58 -3.37 -13.64
N VAL A 92 6.65 -3.02 -14.50
CA VAL A 92 5.97 -1.70 -14.46
C VAL A 92 4.57 -1.87 -13.91
N VAL A 93 4.29 -1.19 -12.78
CA VAL A 93 2.96 -1.19 -12.15
C VAL A 93 2.22 0.08 -12.55
N SER A 94 1.08 -0.06 -13.25
CA SER A 94 0.29 1.08 -13.70
C SER A 94 -1.16 0.68 -13.95
N HIS A 95 -2.07 0.94 -12.99
CA HIS A 95 -3.46 0.48 -13.07
C HIS A 95 -4.19 0.91 -14.35
N ARG A 96 -4.12 2.19 -14.72
CA ARG A 96 -4.77 2.73 -15.92
C ARG A 96 -3.95 2.56 -17.21
N GLY A 97 -2.65 2.34 -17.11
CA GLY A 97 -1.74 2.26 -18.26
C GLY A 97 -1.67 3.53 -19.10
N SER A 98 -2.10 4.68 -18.56
CA SER A 98 -2.19 5.95 -19.30
C SER A 98 -1.24 7.03 -18.79
N LYS A 99 -0.55 6.81 -17.68
CA LYS A 99 0.31 7.82 -17.07
C LYS A 99 1.59 7.99 -17.89
N LEU A 100 1.92 9.24 -18.25
CA LEU A 100 3.05 9.58 -19.12
C LEU A 100 4.36 8.89 -18.69
N HIS A 101 4.79 9.12 -17.44
CA HIS A 101 6.08 8.59 -16.98
C HIS A 101 6.04 7.07 -16.70
N GLY A 102 4.87 6.50 -16.42
CA GLY A 102 4.70 5.04 -16.40
C GLY A 102 4.93 4.42 -17.78
N ASN A 103 4.36 5.03 -18.81
CA ASN A 103 4.56 4.59 -20.19
C ASN A 103 6.00 4.82 -20.70
N LEU A 104 6.63 5.95 -20.34
CA LEU A 104 8.02 6.20 -20.66
C LEU A 104 8.95 5.18 -19.98
N ALA A 105 8.69 4.81 -18.73
CA ALA A 105 9.43 3.77 -18.03
C ALA A 105 9.29 2.41 -18.73
N LEU A 106 8.07 2.05 -19.14
CA LEU A 106 7.79 0.84 -19.89
C LEU A 106 8.52 0.82 -21.25
N GLN A 107 8.38 1.90 -22.03
CA GLN A 107 9.02 2.05 -23.33
C GLN A 107 10.55 1.93 -23.22
N ARG A 108 11.12 2.55 -22.17
CA ARG A 108 12.57 2.45 -21.92
C ARG A 108 13.01 1.02 -21.64
N ALA A 109 12.27 0.28 -20.81
CA ALA A 109 12.58 -1.11 -20.50
C ALA A 109 12.55 -1.96 -21.79
N ILE A 110 11.49 -1.82 -22.58
CA ILE A 110 11.35 -2.53 -23.87
C ILE A 110 12.47 -2.16 -24.84
N ALA A 111 12.78 -0.89 -25.00
CA ALA A 111 13.83 -0.41 -25.89
C ALA A 111 15.23 -0.87 -25.46
N SER A 112 15.45 -1.17 -24.19
CA SER A 112 16.70 -1.72 -23.66
C SER A 112 16.83 -3.24 -23.88
N GLY A 113 15.81 -3.91 -24.41
CA GLY A 113 15.82 -5.36 -24.66
C GLY A 113 15.74 -6.23 -23.41
N VAL A 114 15.53 -5.64 -22.22
CA VAL A 114 15.43 -6.40 -20.97
C VAL A 114 14.07 -7.06 -20.80
N ARG A 115 14.01 -8.13 -20.00
CA ARG A 115 12.75 -8.83 -19.70
C ARG A 115 11.77 -7.89 -19.01
N THR A 116 10.61 -7.67 -19.64
CA THR A 116 9.67 -6.65 -19.18
C THR A 116 8.30 -7.26 -18.90
N VAL A 117 7.71 -6.92 -17.73
CA VAL A 117 6.37 -7.32 -17.30
C VAL A 117 5.57 -6.07 -16.93
N GLY A 118 4.32 -6.00 -17.38
CA GLY A 118 3.35 -4.99 -16.96
C GLY A 118 2.34 -5.55 -15.97
N ILE A 119 2.08 -4.85 -14.87
CA ILE A 119 0.97 -5.15 -13.95
C ILE A 119 -0.03 -4.00 -14.05
N THR A 120 -1.28 -4.32 -14.47
CA THR A 120 -2.26 -3.30 -14.83
C THR A 120 -3.69 -3.74 -14.53
N GLY A 121 -4.64 -2.82 -14.51
CA GLY A 121 -6.07 -3.13 -14.39
C GLY A 121 -6.66 -3.68 -15.69
N ARG A 122 -7.74 -4.46 -15.60
CA ARG A 122 -8.51 -4.85 -16.76
C ARG A 122 -9.02 -3.60 -17.50
N GLY A 123 -9.01 -3.61 -18.82
CA GLY A 123 -9.37 -2.44 -19.65
C GLY A 123 -8.32 -1.32 -19.65
N SER A 124 -7.11 -1.60 -19.18
CA SER A 124 -5.98 -0.66 -19.21
C SER A 124 -5.56 -0.29 -20.64
N LYS A 125 -4.93 0.89 -20.76
CA LYS A 125 -4.31 1.36 -22.00
C LYS A 125 -2.87 0.90 -22.17
N MET A 126 -2.33 0.09 -21.25
CA MET A 126 -1.00 -0.48 -21.36
C MET A 126 -0.94 -1.43 -22.55
N GLN A 127 0.00 -1.20 -23.45
CA GLN A 127 0.18 -1.98 -24.67
C GLN A 127 1.67 -2.23 -24.92
N GLY A 128 2.00 -3.25 -25.71
CA GLY A 128 3.36 -3.57 -26.13
C GLY A 128 3.61 -5.08 -26.17
N GLU A 129 4.75 -5.46 -26.72
CA GLU A 129 5.22 -6.85 -26.80
C GLU A 129 5.90 -7.26 -25.49
N HIS A 130 5.15 -7.37 -24.43
CA HIS A 130 5.61 -7.82 -23.11
C HIS A 130 4.48 -8.55 -22.39
N ILE A 131 4.81 -9.32 -21.34
CA ILE A 131 3.79 -9.99 -20.54
C ILE A 131 2.99 -8.95 -19.76
N ILE A 132 1.67 -9.02 -19.87
CA ILE A 132 0.73 -8.17 -19.12
C ILE A 132 -0.05 -9.04 -18.13
N ILE A 133 0.11 -8.73 -16.84
CA ILE A 133 -0.68 -9.32 -15.76
C ILE A 133 -1.81 -8.37 -15.41
N GLN A 134 -3.04 -8.83 -15.53
CA GLN A 134 -4.22 -8.04 -15.17
C GLN A 134 -4.59 -8.23 -13.70
N THR A 135 -5.00 -7.12 -13.07
CA THR A 135 -5.52 -7.07 -11.71
C THR A 135 -7.06 -6.98 -11.74
N VAL A 136 -7.64 -5.99 -11.09
CA VAL A 136 -9.07 -5.71 -11.03
C VAL A 136 -9.53 -4.80 -12.18
N ASP A 137 -10.84 -4.62 -12.34
CA ASP A 137 -11.41 -3.64 -13.27
C ASP A 137 -10.99 -2.22 -12.93
N GLN A 138 -11.17 -1.29 -13.90
CA GLN A 138 -10.84 0.12 -13.68
C GLN A 138 -11.64 0.69 -12.51
N GLU A 139 -10.94 1.25 -11.55
CA GLU A 139 -11.51 1.79 -10.31
C GLU A 139 -12.27 3.08 -10.59
N VAL A 140 -13.51 3.18 -10.09
CA VAL A 140 -14.38 4.34 -10.27
C VAL A 140 -13.87 5.53 -9.46
N SER A 141 -13.46 5.29 -8.21
CA SER A 141 -12.85 6.31 -7.37
C SER A 141 -11.49 6.75 -7.92
N SER A 142 -11.21 8.02 -7.86
CA SER A 142 -9.86 8.55 -8.12
C SER A 142 -8.89 8.20 -6.99
N THR A 143 -9.39 8.03 -5.77
CA THR A 143 -8.64 7.53 -4.63
C THR A 143 -8.54 6.01 -4.74
N HIS A 144 -7.43 5.55 -5.32
CA HIS A 144 -7.21 4.14 -5.61
C HIS A 144 -7.03 3.30 -4.34
N SER A 145 -7.75 2.19 -4.22
CA SER A 145 -7.71 1.27 -3.08
C SER A 145 -7.64 -0.21 -3.49
N ILE A 146 -8.67 -0.73 -4.13
CA ILE A 146 -8.72 -2.13 -4.57
C ILE A 146 -7.66 -2.44 -5.63
N SER A 147 -7.33 -1.48 -6.49
CA SER A 147 -6.27 -1.63 -7.49
C SER A 147 -4.87 -1.74 -6.86
N TYR A 148 -4.63 -1.10 -5.72
CA TYR A 148 -3.41 -1.23 -4.95
C TYR A 148 -3.27 -2.65 -4.38
N VAL A 149 -4.31 -3.14 -3.71
CA VAL A 149 -4.34 -4.51 -3.16
C VAL A 149 -4.23 -5.55 -4.28
N GLY A 150 -4.90 -5.33 -5.41
CA GLY A 150 -4.79 -6.20 -6.58
C GLY A 150 -3.37 -6.26 -7.16
N ALA A 151 -2.67 -5.13 -7.22
CA ALA A 151 -1.28 -5.10 -7.69
C ALA A 151 -0.35 -5.85 -6.73
N MET A 152 -0.47 -5.63 -5.42
CA MET A 152 0.30 -6.36 -4.40
C MET A 152 0.01 -7.86 -4.45
N THR A 153 -1.25 -8.28 -4.63
CA THR A 153 -1.63 -9.69 -4.77
C THR A 153 -0.92 -10.34 -5.96
N ARG A 154 -0.90 -9.67 -7.13
CA ARG A 154 -0.21 -10.17 -8.32
C ARG A 154 1.31 -10.23 -8.13
N LEU A 155 1.90 -9.22 -7.48
CA LEU A 155 3.33 -9.23 -7.12
C LEU A 155 3.68 -10.39 -6.18
N ALA A 156 2.82 -10.69 -5.19
CA ALA A 156 3.01 -11.81 -4.28
C ALA A 156 2.89 -13.17 -5.01
N GLN A 157 1.97 -13.30 -5.98
CA GLN A 157 1.88 -14.48 -6.82
C GLN A 157 3.14 -14.68 -7.68
N VAL A 158 3.67 -13.60 -8.30
CA VAL A 158 4.93 -13.65 -9.05
C VAL A 158 6.09 -14.07 -8.14
N ALA A 159 6.18 -13.48 -6.93
CA ALA A 159 7.21 -13.83 -5.96
C ALA A 159 7.13 -15.30 -5.53
N ALA A 160 5.94 -15.83 -5.26
CA ALA A 160 5.74 -17.25 -4.92
C ALA A 160 6.21 -18.17 -6.05
N ARG A 161 5.91 -17.83 -7.31
CA ARG A 161 6.37 -18.64 -8.48
C ARG A 161 7.88 -18.54 -8.69
N LEU A 162 8.48 -17.35 -8.52
CA LEU A 162 9.94 -17.20 -8.59
C LEU A 162 10.66 -17.99 -7.50
N ALA A 163 10.14 -17.97 -6.27
CA ALA A 163 10.65 -18.80 -5.18
C ALA A 163 10.60 -20.30 -5.52
N ALA A 164 9.47 -20.76 -6.08
CA ALA A 164 9.33 -22.16 -6.49
C ALA A 164 10.32 -22.53 -7.60
N LEU A 165 10.48 -21.68 -8.63
CA LEU A 165 11.41 -21.90 -9.75
C LEU A 165 12.88 -21.91 -9.31
N SER A 166 13.22 -21.15 -8.27
CA SER A 166 14.59 -21.10 -7.69
C SER A 166 14.83 -22.16 -6.60
N GLY A 167 13.88 -23.10 -6.39
CA GLY A 167 14.00 -24.16 -5.39
C GLY A 167 13.74 -23.72 -3.95
N ARG A 168 13.30 -22.48 -3.71
CA ARG A 168 12.92 -21.94 -2.40
C ARG A 168 11.49 -22.36 -2.02
N THR A 169 11.31 -23.67 -1.85
CA THR A 169 9.98 -24.27 -1.64
C THR A 169 9.30 -23.82 -0.37
N LYS A 170 10.07 -23.49 0.68
CA LYS A 170 9.53 -23.00 1.95
C LYS A 170 8.90 -21.62 1.77
N GLU A 171 9.62 -20.71 1.15
CA GLU A 171 9.17 -19.34 0.88
C GLU A 171 7.98 -19.33 -0.09
N ALA A 172 8.01 -20.15 -1.14
CA ALA A 172 6.91 -20.30 -2.07
C ALA A 172 5.62 -20.73 -1.35
N LYS A 173 5.69 -21.80 -0.54
CA LYS A 173 4.54 -22.27 0.25
C LYS A 173 4.05 -21.26 1.26
N ALA A 174 4.96 -20.53 1.93
CA ALA A 174 4.58 -19.50 2.90
C ALA A 174 3.78 -18.38 2.23
N LEU A 175 4.21 -17.90 1.04
CA LEU A 175 3.48 -16.91 0.27
C LEU A 175 2.12 -17.44 -0.22
N GLU A 176 2.05 -18.66 -0.77
CA GLU A 176 0.79 -19.24 -1.25
C GLU A 176 -0.22 -19.44 -0.11
N GLN A 177 0.21 -20.00 1.02
CA GLN A 177 -0.62 -20.20 2.19
C GLN A 177 -1.03 -18.88 2.85
N GLY A 178 -0.10 -17.93 2.91
CA GLY A 178 -0.37 -16.60 3.41
C GLY A 178 -1.43 -15.89 2.58
N LEU A 179 -1.29 -15.87 1.25
CA LEU A 179 -2.28 -15.29 0.34
C LEU A 179 -3.66 -15.90 0.50
N ALA A 180 -3.76 -17.22 0.68
CA ALA A 180 -5.04 -17.91 0.80
C ALA A 180 -5.87 -17.49 2.02
N GLN A 181 -5.23 -17.03 3.11
CA GLN A 181 -5.93 -16.62 4.33
C GLN A 181 -6.37 -15.14 4.31
N LEU A 182 -5.74 -14.28 3.47
CA LEU A 182 -5.99 -12.82 3.48
C LEU A 182 -7.46 -12.44 3.35
N PRO A 183 -8.27 -13.02 2.43
CA PRO A 183 -9.66 -12.61 2.26
C PRO A 183 -10.50 -12.75 3.54
N ALA A 184 -10.31 -13.83 4.30
CA ALA A 184 -11.05 -14.03 5.55
C ALA A 184 -10.64 -13.04 6.63
N VAL A 185 -9.33 -12.72 6.72
CA VAL A 185 -8.83 -11.71 7.65
C VAL A 185 -9.36 -10.32 7.27
N MET A 186 -9.36 -9.96 5.99
CA MET A 186 -9.92 -8.71 5.49
C MET A 186 -11.42 -8.56 5.84
N GLU A 187 -12.21 -9.62 5.68
CA GLU A 187 -13.64 -9.61 6.06
C GLU A 187 -13.84 -9.37 7.55
N ALA A 188 -13.05 -10.03 8.38
CA ALA A 188 -13.10 -9.83 9.83
C ALA A 188 -12.71 -8.39 10.23
N MET A 189 -11.78 -7.77 9.51
CA MET A 189 -11.40 -6.38 9.72
C MET A 189 -12.51 -5.40 9.29
N LEU A 190 -13.13 -5.63 8.14
CA LEU A 190 -14.24 -4.80 7.62
C LEU A 190 -15.46 -4.84 8.57
N ALA A 191 -15.73 -5.97 9.21
CA ALA A 191 -16.80 -6.09 10.22
C ALA A 191 -16.60 -5.18 11.45
N ARG A 192 -15.40 -4.61 11.62
CA ARG A 192 -15.03 -3.71 12.71
C ARG A 192 -14.85 -2.26 12.25
N GLU A 193 -15.39 -1.87 11.11
CA GLU A 193 -15.22 -0.53 10.53
C GLU A 193 -15.69 0.62 11.43
N ASP A 194 -16.64 0.37 12.35
CA ASP A 194 -17.12 1.39 13.29
C ASP A 194 -16.03 1.87 14.26
N GLU A 195 -15.04 1.03 14.57
CA GLU A 195 -13.87 1.44 15.36
C GLU A 195 -13.05 2.50 14.59
N VAL A 196 -12.87 2.29 13.28
CA VAL A 196 -12.18 3.23 12.41
C VAL A 196 -12.96 4.52 12.23
N ARG A 197 -14.29 4.42 12.10
CA ARG A 197 -15.19 5.58 11.98
C ARG A 197 -15.13 6.47 13.22
N GLN A 198 -15.03 5.89 14.40
CA GLN A 198 -14.85 6.65 15.64
C GLN A 198 -13.54 7.44 15.65
N VAL A 199 -12.43 6.84 15.17
CA VAL A 199 -11.13 7.53 15.06
C VAL A 199 -11.22 8.69 14.07
N ALA A 200 -11.87 8.49 12.92
CA ALA A 200 -12.04 9.55 11.91
C ALA A 200 -12.86 10.73 12.47
N ASN A 201 -13.97 10.45 13.15
CA ASN A 201 -14.82 11.48 13.75
C ASN A 201 -14.07 12.28 14.82
N ASP A 202 -13.30 11.60 15.69
CA ASP A 202 -12.47 12.25 16.70
C ASP A 202 -11.39 13.14 16.05
N ALA A 203 -10.70 12.62 15.05
CA ALA A 203 -9.66 13.37 14.35
C ALA A 203 -10.19 14.65 13.68
N VAL A 204 -11.38 14.59 13.08
CA VAL A 204 -12.03 15.75 12.46
C VAL A 204 -12.55 16.73 13.49
N ALA A 205 -13.20 16.25 14.55
CA ALA A 205 -13.78 17.09 15.62
C ALA A 205 -12.72 17.93 16.33
N HIS A 206 -11.50 17.42 16.47
CA HIS A 206 -10.39 18.10 17.14
C HIS A 206 -9.36 18.68 16.18
N GLY A 207 -9.55 18.57 14.84
CA GLY A 207 -8.62 19.12 13.86
C GLY A 207 -7.21 18.53 13.92
N ARG A 208 -7.10 17.22 14.26
CA ARG A 208 -5.82 16.57 14.50
C ARG A 208 -4.96 16.51 13.22
N ARG A 209 -3.66 16.77 13.35
CA ARG A 209 -2.68 16.41 12.31
C ARG A 209 -2.45 14.90 12.35
N LEU A 210 -2.19 14.30 11.21
CA LEU A 210 -2.11 12.84 11.06
C LEU A 210 -0.70 12.43 10.65
N TYR A 211 -0.06 11.58 11.45
CA TYR A 211 1.26 11.03 11.19
C TYR A 211 1.19 9.51 11.11
N TYR A 212 1.40 8.98 9.90
CA TYR A 212 1.36 7.55 9.61
C TYR A 212 2.78 6.99 9.58
N ILE A 213 3.05 5.92 10.32
CA ILE A 213 4.41 5.39 10.46
C ILE A 213 4.40 3.88 10.29
N GLY A 214 5.30 3.38 9.43
CA GLY A 214 5.46 1.95 9.19
C GLY A 214 6.94 1.56 9.05
N ALA A 215 7.22 0.26 9.13
CA ALA A 215 8.58 -0.27 9.06
C ALA A 215 8.65 -1.52 8.17
N GLY A 216 9.82 -1.84 7.66
CA GLY A 216 10.03 -3.00 6.81
C GLY A 216 9.09 -3.02 5.60
N PRO A 217 8.38 -4.12 5.30
CA PRO A 217 7.39 -4.17 4.22
C PRO A 217 6.28 -3.12 4.37
N ASN A 218 5.97 -2.69 5.61
CA ASN A 218 5.02 -1.64 5.92
C ASN A 218 5.61 -0.22 5.88
N SER A 219 6.89 -0.05 5.53
CA SER A 219 7.51 1.29 5.42
C SER A 219 6.76 2.21 4.45
N VAL A 220 6.05 1.66 3.48
CA VAL A 220 5.20 2.40 2.52
C VAL A 220 3.72 2.39 2.89
N THR A 221 3.28 1.58 3.85
CA THR A 221 1.89 1.58 4.32
C THR A 221 1.54 2.90 5.00
N GLY A 222 2.45 3.47 5.81
CA GLY A 222 2.31 4.81 6.36
C GLY A 222 2.15 5.89 5.28
N PRO A 223 3.11 6.06 4.35
CA PRO A 223 2.99 6.95 3.20
C PRO A 223 1.72 6.74 2.36
N GLU A 224 1.28 5.48 2.14
CA GLU A 224 0.03 5.18 1.42
C GLU A 224 -1.19 5.67 2.20
N GLY A 225 -1.26 5.42 3.50
CA GLY A 225 -2.35 5.93 4.37
C GLY A 225 -2.43 7.46 4.34
N ALA A 226 -1.28 8.14 4.46
CA ALA A 226 -1.20 9.61 4.34
C ALA A 226 -1.63 10.10 2.96
N LEU A 227 -1.27 9.39 1.89
CA LEU A 227 -1.70 9.70 0.53
C LEU A 227 -3.22 9.59 0.41
N LYS A 228 -3.83 8.50 0.89
CA LYS A 228 -5.29 8.30 0.85
C LYS A 228 -6.05 9.38 1.64
N ALA A 229 -5.56 9.76 2.81
CA ALA A 229 -6.15 10.86 3.59
C ALA A 229 -6.12 12.20 2.84
N LYS A 230 -5.01 12.52 2.15
CA LYS A 230 -4.90 13.71 1.30
C LYS A 230 -5.85 13.67 0.12
N GLU A 231 -5.93 12.54 -0.58
CA GLU A 231 -6.75 12.36 -1.79
C GLU A 231 -8.25 12.40 -1.49
N ALA A 232 -8.69 11.74 -0.41
CA ALA A 232 -10.11 11.63 -0.06
C ALA A 232 -10.63 12.80 0.78
N ALA A 233 -9.90 13.16 1.84
CA ALA A 233 -10.36 14.10 2.86
C ALA A 233 -9.74 15.50 2.74
N TYR A 234 -8.78 15.71 1.83
CA TYR A 234 -8.10 16.98 1.58
C TYR A 234 -7.41 17.54 2.83
N VAL A 235 -6.90 16.65 3.67
CA VAL A 235 -6.15 16.99 4.89
C VAL A 235 -4.65 16.98 4.63
N THR A 236 -3.91 17.76 5.42
CA THR A 236 -2.46 17.60 5.52
C THR A 236 -2.19 16.38 6.41
N ALA A 237 -1.49 15.40 5.88
CA ALA A 237 -1.07 14.20 6.58
C ALA A 237 0.33 13.82 6.15
N GLU A 238 1.12 13.27 7.03
CA GLU A 238 2.47 12.82 6.71
C GLU A 238 2.63 11.32 6.94
N GLY A 239 3.45 10.68 6.12
CA GLY A 239 3.74 9.26 6.23
C GLY A 239 5.23 9.01 6.17
N PHE A 240 5.75 8.24 7.14
CA PHE A 240 7.17 8.00 7.31
C PHE A 240 7.47 6.51 7.42
N GLU A 241 8.69 6.16 7.00
CA GLU A 241 9.35 4.98 7.50
C GLU A 241 9.78 5.24 8.96
N LEU A 242 9.80 4.20 9.80
CA LEU A 242 9.97 4.31 11.25
C LEU A 242 11.22 5.08 11.67
N GLU A 243 12.40 4.72 11.14
CA GLU A 243 13.65 5.40 11.52
C GLU A 243 13.66 6.85 10.99
N GLN A 244 13.08 7.09 9.81
CA GLN A 244 12.94 8.46 9.32
C GLN A 244 12.01 9.29 10.22
N ALA A 245 10.96 8.71 10.79
CA ALA A 245 10.08 9.41 11.72
C ALA A 245 10.81 9.81 13.01
N ILE A 246 11.62 8.90 13.57
CA ILE A 246 12.32 9.11 14.84
C ILE A 246 13.50 10.09 14.70
N HIS A 247 14.14 10.13 13.53
CA HIS A 247 15.33 10.96 13.28
C HIS A 247 14.97 12.33 12.69
N GLY A 248 14.12 13.08 13.37
CA GLY A 248 13.79 14.47 13.06
C GLY A 248 12.30 14.77 13.11
N PRO A 249 11.44 14.22 12.26
CA PRO A 249 10.01 14.55 12.19
C PRO A 249 9.25 14.46 13.51
N GLN A 250 9.62 13.55 14.42
CA GLN A 250 8.99 13.41 15.73
C GLN A 250 9.02 14.69 16.58
N VAL A 251 9.97 15.61 16.37
CA VAL A 251 10.02 16.86 17.14
C VAL A 251 8.86 17.79 16.80
N ALA A 252 8.14 17.51 15.72
CA ALA A 252 6.94 18.24 15.32
C ALA A 252 5.64 17.64 15.88
N PHE A 253 5.71 16.52 16.60
CA PHE A 253 4.53 15.91 17.21
C PHE A 253 4.09 16.72 18.43
N GLU A 254 2.79 16.93 18.53
CA GLU A 254 2.14 17.65 19.62
C GLU A 254 1.10 16.75 20.30
N ALA A 255 0.69 17.15 21.50
CA ALA A 255 -0.31 16.39 22.28
C ALA A 255 -1.66 16.23 21.57
N GLU A 256 -2.00 17.15 20.66
CA GLU A 256 -3.28 17.12 19.91
C GLU A 256 -3.21 16.30 18.62
N ASP A 257 -2.03 15.82 18.22
CA ASP A 257 -1.85 15.05 17.00
C ASP A 257 -2.33 13.61 17.15
N LEU A 258 -2.58 12.97 16.00
CA LEU A 258 -2.86 11.55 15.89
C LEU A 258 -1.69 10.86 15.21
N VAL A 259 -0.92 10.11 15.98
CA VAL A 259 0.14 9.22 15.50
C VAL A 259 -0.47 7.86 15.20
N ILE A 260 -0.21 7.32 14.01
CA ILE A 260 -0.80 6.09 13.48
C ILE A 260 0.31 5.09 13.14
N PRO A 261 0.85 4.38 14.13
CA PRO A 261 1.87 3.37 13.90
C PRO A 261 1.27 2.10 13.31
N VAL A 262 1.96 1.51 12.34
CA VAL A 262 1.67 0.17 11.82
C VAL A 262 2.70 -0.79 12.40
N CYS A 263 2.30 -1.57 13.40
CA CYS A 263 3.14 -2.53 14.10
C CYS A 263 2.68 -3.96 13.81
N VAL A 264 3.50 -4.71 13.14
CA VAL A 264 3.25 -6.12 12.85
C VAL A 264 4.35 -6.97 13.49
N ARG A 265 4.11 -8.28 13.57
CA ARG A 265 5.14 -9.23 13.99
C ARG A 265 6.26 -9.23 12.97
N GLY A 266 7.48 -8.92 13.40
CA GLY A 266 8.63 -8.84 12.52
C GLY A 266 9.83 -8.17 13.18
N ALA A 267 10.84 -7.90 12.38
CA ALA A 267 12.13 -7.39 12.85
C ALA A 267 12.05 -6.00 13.50
N ALA A 268 11.07 -5.18 13.10
CA ALA A 268 10.94 -3.80 13.58
C ALA A 268 10.06 -3.65 14.84
N GLN A 269 9.50 -4.73 15.38
CA GLN A 269 8.52 -4.67 16.48
C GLN A 269 9.05 -3.96 17.73
N SER A 270 10.27 -4.27 18.15
CA SER A 270 10.90 -3.62 19.32
C SER A 270 11.14 -2.13 19.07
N ARG A 271 11.58 -1.77 17.87
CA ARG A 271 11.82 -0.37 17.53
C ARG A 271 10.51 0.44 17.42
N MET A 272 9.42 -0.19 16.99
CA MET A 272 8.11 0.42 17.02
C MET A 272 7.65 0.69 18.47
N ALA A 273 8.01 -0.16 19.43
CA ALA A 273 7.74 0.12 20.84
C ALA A 273 8.42 1.41 21.34
N ASP A 274 9.65 1.71 20.88
CA ASP A 274 10.31 2.98 21.21
C ASP A 274 9.52 4.20 20.70
N LEU A 275 8.97 4.13 19.49
CA LEU A 275 8.11 5.19 18.95
C LEU A 275 6.82 5.33 19.77
N LEU A 276 6.20 4.22 20.18
CA LEU A 276 5.01 4.23 21.01
C LEU A 276 5.29 4.92 22.35
N LEU A 277 6.41 4.59 23.01
CA LEU A 277 6.84 5.23 24.26
C LEU A 277 7.08 6.72 24.08
N ALA A 278 7.78 7.12 23.02
CA ALA A 278 8.04 8.53 22.72
C ALA A 278 6.72 9.30 22.46
N SER A 279 5.77 8.71 21.75
CA SER A 279 4.45 9.33 21.51
C SER A 279 3.66 9.48 22.82
N SER A 280 3.78 8.52 23.73
CA SER A 280 3.18 8.60 25.09
C SER A 280 3.78 9.73 25.92
N GLU A 281 5.12 9.87 25.94
CA GLU A 281 5.82 10.95 26.63
C GLU A 281 5.44 12.34 26.10
N ILE A 282 5.27 12.48 24.78
CA ILE A 282 4.81 13.71 24.15
C ILE A 282 3.33 13.97 24.50
N GLY A 283 2.58 12.91 24.82
CA GLY A 283 1.15 12.95 25.10
C GLY A 283 0.28 12.96 23.85
N SER A 284 0.81 12.58 22.68
CA SER A 284 0.05 12.48 21.44
C SER A 284 -1.02 11.39 21.51
N HIS A 285 -2.11 11.57 20.75
CA HIS A 285 -3.07 10.49 20.54
C HIS A 285 -2.44 9.43 19.64
N THR A 286 -2.62 8.16 19.99
CA THR A 286 -2.05 7.04 19.24
C THR A 286 -3.14 6.07 18.79
N TRP A 287 -3.17 5.75 17.49
CA TRP A 287 -4.01 4.69 16.95
C TRP A 287 -3.13 3.63 16.32
N LEU A 288 -2.79 2.61 17.12
CA LEU A 288 -1.94 1.49 16.71
C LEU A 288 -2.70 0.52 15.82
N ILE A 289 -2.12 0.14 14.70
CA ILE A 289 -2.67 -0.85 13.77
C ILE A 289 -1.76 -2.08 13.76
N GLY A 290 -2.34 -3.26 13.99
CA GLY A 290 -1.64 -4.53 13.93
C GLY A 290 -1.56 -5.28 15.24
N GLU A 291 -0.35 -5.58 15.72
CA GLU A 291 -0.13 -6.32 16.96
C GLU A 291 -0.20 -5.42 18.19
N ALA A 292 -0.74 -5.96 19.27
CA ALA A 292 -0.70 -5.28 20.57
C ALA A 292 0.76 -5.17 21.06
N PRO A 293 1.16 -4.06 21.68
CA PRO A 293 2.42 -3.98 22.41
C PRO A 293 2.43 -4.91 23.62
N SER A 294 3.59 -5.09 24.24
CA SER A 294 3.66 -5.81 25.52
C SER A 294 2.77 -5.15 26.58
N GLU A 295 2.32 -5.92 27.58
CA GLU A 295 1.54 -5.39 28.70
C GLU A 295 2.25 -4.23 29.41
N GLU A 296 3.56 -4.31 29.57
CA GLU A 296 4.40 -3.26 30.13
C GLU A 296 4.34 -1.97 29.32
N THR A 297 4.49 -2.07 27.99
CA THR A 297 4.37 -0.91 27.10
C THR A 297 2.95 -0.36 27.07
N ALA A 298 1.93 -1.23 27.02
CA ALA A 298 0.54 -0.80 27.03
C ALA A 298 0.12 -0.06 28.31
N ALA A 299 0.70 -0.44 29.45
CA ALA A 299 0.41 0.19 30.74
C ALA A 299 0.93 1.64 30.87
N LEU A 300 1.82 2.07 29.97
CA LEU A 300 2.35 3.44 29.94
C LEU A 300 1.42 4.43 29.20
N PHE A 301 0.41 3.92 28.52
CA PHE A 301 -0.53 4.78 27.79
C PHE A 301 -1.74 5.18 28.64
N ASP A 302 -2.10 6.45 28.58
CA ASP A 302 -3.40 6.91 29.03
C ASP A 302 -4.49 6.30 28.13
N GLY A 303 -5.40 5.51 28.72
CA GLY A 303 -6.47 4.82 28.00
C GLY A 303 -7.37 5.73 27.16
N ASN A 304 -7.38 7.04 27.41
CA ASN A 304 -8.13 8.02 26.63
C ASN A 304 -7.38 8.49 25.35
N ARG A 305 -6.06 8.34 25.33
CA ARG A 305 -5.22 8.80 24.22
C ARG A 305 -4.70 7.66 23.33
N TRP A 306 -5.00 6.43 23.68
CA TRP A 306 -4.51 5.26 22.97
C TRP A 306 -5.63 4.34 22.52
N LYS A 307 -5.56 3.87 21.26
CA LYS A 307 -6.47 2.89 20.68
C LYS A 307 -5.69 1.87 19.88
N LEU A 308 -6.14 0.63 19.89
CA LEU A 308 -5.59 -0.47 19.11
C LEU A 308 -6.63 -0.99 18.12
N PHE A 309 -6.26 -1.05 16.84
CA PHE A 309 -6.94 -1.85 15.84
C PHE A 309 -6.14 -3.14 15.62
N SER A 310 -6.45 -4.17 16.40
CA SER A 310 -5.75 -5.46 16.30
C SER A 310 -6.11 -6.18 15.00
N ILE A 311 -5.11 -6.80 14.37
CA ILE A 311 -5.29 -7.63 13.19
C ILE A 311 -4.93 -9.07 13.57
N ASN A 312 -5.93 -9.95 13.55
CA ASN A 312 -5.73 -11.35 13.88
C ASN A 312 -5.41 -12.15 12.61
N TYR A 313 -4.15 -12.55 12.47
CA TYR A 313 -3.67 -13.41 11.38
C TYR A 313 -2.77 -14.53 11.93
N SER A 314 -2.56 -15.58 11.12
CA SER A 314 -1.71 -16.72 11.51
C SER A 314 -0.28 -16.27 11.84
N THR A 315 0.32 -16.92 12.82
CA THR A 315 1.74 -16.72 13.17
C THR A 315 2.69 -17.04 12.02
N ASP A 316 2.23 -17.85 11.06
CA ASP A 316 3.02 -18.27 9.90
C ASP A 316 2.85 -17.33 8.69
N LEU A 317 2.04 -16.26 8.82
CA LEU A 317 1.93 -15.26 7.76
C LEU A 317 3.25 -14.51 7.59
N PRO A 318 3.88 -14.53 6.40
CA PRO A 318 5.06 -13.73 6.13
C PRO A 318 4.81 -12.23 6.37
N GLU A 319 5.77 -11.54 6.98
CA GLU A 319 5.70 -10.10 7.22
C GLU A 319 5.45 -9.32 5.91
N GLU A 320 6.02 -9.80 4.80
CA GLU A 320 5.92 -9.22 3.46
C GLU A 320 4.48 -9.19 2.91
N LEU A 321 3.58 -10.01 3.43
CA LEU A 321 2.16 -10.02 3.06
C LEU A 321 1.31 -9.10 3.94
N THR A 322 1.82 -8.64 5.08
CA THR A 322 1.04 -7.81 6.02
C THR A 322 0.58 -6.47 5.45
N PRO A 323 1.29 -5.80 4.49
CA PRO A 323 0.79 -4.58 3.86
C PRO A 323 -0.59 -4.73 3.19
N LEU A 324 -0.94 -5.94 2.69
CA LEU A 324 -2.27 -6.22 2.13
C LEU A 324 -3.39 -6.13 3.18
N LEU A 325 -3.05 -6.33 4.46
CA LEU A 325 -3.99 -6.23 5.58
C LEU A 325 -3.96 -4.84 6.21
N THR A 326 -2.78 -4.36 6.56
CA THR A 326 -2.60 -3.13 7.35
C THR A 326 -3.03 -1.87 6.62
N VAL A 327 -3.05 -1.86 5.29
CA VAL A 327 -3.57 -0.73 4.51
C VAL A 327 -5.09 -0.58 4.60
N LEU A 328 -5.83 -1.65 4.84
CA LEU A 328 -7.29 -1.65 4.80
C LEU A 328 -7.92 -0.70 5.84
N PRO A 329 -7.56 -0.72 7.14
CA PRO A 329 -8.08 0.26 8.10
C PRO A 329 -7.65 1.70 7.77
N LEU A 330 -6.49 1.91 7.11
CA LEU A 330 -6.06 3.24 6.69
C LEU A 330 -6.88 3.77 5.50
N GLN A 331 -7.28 2.90 4.59
CA GLN A 331 -8.20 3.25 3.50
C GLN A 331 -9.59 3.58 4.03
N LEU A 332 -10.13 2.79 4.97
CA LEU A 332 -11.38 3.10 5.67
C LEU A 332 -11.29 4.44 6.42
N LEU A 333 -10.17 4.70 7.12
CA LEU A 333 -9.96 5.97 7.81
C LEU A 333 -10.05 7.14 6.82
N ALA A 334 -9.45 7.03 5.63
CA ALA A 334 -9.48 8.08 4.62
C ALA A 334 -10.92 8.37 4.12
N ASP A 335 -11.73 7.33 3.89
CA ASP A 335 -13.14 7.48 3.50
C ASP A 335 -13.99 8.10 4.61
N PHE A 336 -13.80 7.66 5.86
CA PHE A 336 -14.55 8.21 6.99
C PHE A 336 -14.11 9.63 7.35
N LEU A 337 -12.83 9.98 7.18
CA LEU A 337 -12.37 11.37 7.27
C LEU A 337 -13.04 12.24 6.20
N ALA A 338 -13.16 11.75 4.97
CA ALA A 338 -13.85 12.45 3.89
C ALA A 338 -15.34 12.67 4.23
N THR A 339 -16.00 11.62 4.73
CA THR A 339 -17.40 11.68 5.17
C THR A 339 -17.59 12.69 6.30
N ALA A 340 -16.77 12.65 7.34
CA ALA A 340 -16.86 13.54 8.49
C ALA A 340 -16.57 15.01 8.13
N ARG A 341 -15.71 15.25 7.12
CA ARG A 341 -15.39 16.59 6.60
C ARG A 341 -16.36 17.08 5.51
N GLY A 342 -17.24 16.22 4.99
CA GLY A 342 -18.12 16.53 3.87
C GLY A 342 -17.36 16.72 2.55
N THR A 343 -16.22 16.04 2.34
CA THR A 343 -15.44 16.09 1.09
C THR A 343 -15.82 14.94 0.16
N ASN A 344 -15.45 15.06 -1.12
CA ASN A 344 -15.70 14.02 -2.11
C ASN A 344 -14.48 13.12 -2.27
N ALA A 345 -14.54 11.91 -1.69
CA ALA A 345 -13.46 10.94 -1.73
C ALA A 345 -13.10 10.44 -3.15
N ASP A 346 -13.99 10.61 -4.13
CA ASP A 346 -13.87 9.99 -5.45
C ASP A 346 -13.27 10.93 -6.52
N SER A 347 -13.15 12.23 -6.27
CA SER A 347 -12.97 13.22 -7.34
C SER A 347 -11.58 13.87 -7.41
N PHE A 348 -10.66 13.62 -6.50
CA PHE A 348 -9.42 14.42 -6.37
C PHE A 348 -9.72 15.93 -6.34
N ARG A 349 -10.82 16.31 -5.71
CA ARG A 349 -11.25 17.71 -5.59
C ARG A 349 -11.51 18.41 -6.93
N THR A 350 -11.69 17.66 -8.03
CA THR A 350 -11.97 18.23 -9.38
C THR A 350 -13.38 18.77 -9.52
N ASP A 351 -14.24 18.58 -8.55
CA ASP A 351 -15.52 19.27 -8.37
C ASP A 351 -15.35 20.76 -8.03
N GLN A 352 -14.17 21.19 -7.60
CA GLN A 352 -13.81 22.60 -7.39
C GLN A 352 -12.97 23.12 -8.57
N ALA A 353 -13.41 24.23 -9.18
CA ALA A 353 -12.82 24.78 -10.43
C ALA A 353 -11.30 25.02 -10.34
N ALA A 354 -10.79 25.51 -9.19
CA ALA A 354 -9.36 25.78 -9.00
C ALA A 354 -8.52 24.49 -9.12
N TYR A 355 -8.97 23.40 -8.50
CA TYR A 355 -8.26 22.11 -8.53
C TYR A 355 -8.40 21.40 -9.88
N LYS A 356 -9.59 21.49 -10.51
CA LYS A 356 -9.79 21.02 -11.89
C LYS A 356 -8.83 21.71 -12.85
N ASN A 357 -8.74 23.04 -12.80
CA ASN A 357 -7.86 23.82 -13.67
C ASN A 357 -6.37 23.55 -13.39
N ALA A 358 -5.98 23.38 -12.11
CA ALA A 358 -4.62 22.98 -11.75
C ALA A 358 -4.30 21.59 -12.32
N GLY A 359 -5.22 20.62 -12.20
CA GLY A 359 -5.04 19.26 -12.74
C GLY A 359 -4.81 19.23 -14.26
N LEU A 360 -5.42 20.16 -15.02
CA LEU A 360 -5.18 20.26 -16.46
C LEU A 360 -3.76 20.73 -16.82
N ARG A 361 -3.01 21.32 -15.88
CA ARG A 361 -1.60 21.70 -16.09
C ARG A 361 -0.64 20.52 -15.96
N PHE A 362 -1.07 19.46 -15.28
CA PHE A 362 -0.26 18.27 -15.12
C PHE A 362 -0.56 17.31 -16.30
N ARG A 363 0.45 17.05 -17.12
CA ARG A 363 0.36 15.99 -18.14
C ARG A 363 0.52 14.62 -17.45
N ILE A 364 -0.56 14.14 -16.84
CA ILE A 364 -0.60 12.86 -16.11
C ILE A 364 -1.19 11.75 -16.97
#